data_91c5251609326a473bcecd15ed2beaa6
#
_entry.id   91c5251609326a473bcecd15ed2beaa6
#
_cell.length_a   1.000
_cell.length_b   1.000
_cell.length_c   1.000
_cell.angle_alpha   90.00
_cell.angle_beta   90.00
_cell.angle_gamma   90.00
#
_symmetry.space_group_name_H-M   'P 1'
#
loop_
_entity.id
_entity.type
_entity.pdbx_description
1 polymer ?
#
loop_
_entity_poly.entity_id
_entity_poly.type
_entity_poly.pdbx_seq_one_letter_code
_entity_poly.pdbx_strand_id
1 'polypeptide(L)'
;MSKNKPVTGAAVGAERTKAVADLIEKIKDGNAEVRTKAWLGAGEVGWPAVSALAEVMTDANLEVARAAKRALWKIVRHAGRPGADQERQSVAVHVNSLLAGDKLVAVRREALWMLSEIGEKGLIKPIAGLLTNKELREDARMVLERIGDKASLAAL
;
A
#
# COMPACT_ATOMS: atom_id res chain seq x y z
N MET A 1 -23.50 -29.27 17.76
CA MET A 1 -23.92 -27.90 17.35
C MET A 1 -22.92 -26.89 17.88
N SER A 2 -21.96 -26.50 17.05
CA SER A 2 -20.97 -25.48 17.41
C SER A 2 -21.66 -24.10 17.29
N LYS A 3 -21.83 -23.42 18.42
CA LYS A 3 -22.36 -22.04 18.45
C LYS A 3 -21.26 -21.11 17.97
N ASN A 4 -21.33 -20.69 16.71
CA ASN A 4 -20.53 -19.59 16.20
C ASN A 4 -20.93 -18.32 16.99
N LYS A 5 -20.08 -17.93 17.93
CA LYS A 5 -20.22 -16.66 18.63
C LYS A 5 -19.94 -15.53 17.62
N PRO A 6 -20.80 -14.51 17.49
CA PRO A 6 -20.51 -13.39 16.60
C PRO A 6 -19.20 -12.71 17.06
N VAL A 7 -18.24 -12.59 16.15
CA VAL A 7 -16.98 -11.88 16.42
C VAL A 7 -17.32 -10.40 16.54
N THR A 8 -17.03 -9.78 17.67
CA THR A 8 -17.24 -8.36 17.90
C THR A 8 -16.28 -7.52 17.07
N GLY A 9 -16.66 -6.30 16.66
CA GLY A 9 -15.78 -5.39 15.92
C GLY A 9 -14.43 -5.12 16.62
N ALA A 10 -14.41 -5.10 17.97
CA ALA A 10 -13.20 -4.99 18.76
C ALA A 10 -12.25 -6.20 18.59
N ALA A 11 -12.80 -7.43 18.55
CA ALA A 11 -12.00 -8.63 18.31
C ALA A 11 -11.40 -8.66 16.90
N VAL A 12 -12.15 -8.24 15.88
CA VAL A 12 -11.64 -8.10 14.50
C VAL A 12 -10.51 -7.07 14.42
N GLY A 13 -10.63 -5.94 15.11
CA GLY A 13 -9.59 -4.92 15.19
C GLY A 13 -8.32 -5.43 15.85
N ALA A 14 -8.43 -6.18 16.97
CA ALA A 14 -7.31 -6.78 17.66
C ALA A 14 -6.57 -7.82 16.81
N GLU A 15 -7.31 -8.68 16.07
CA GLU A 15 -6.72 -9.66 15.15
C GLU A 15 -5.95 -8.99 14.01
N ARG A 16 -6.50 -7.90 13.42
CA ARG A 16 -5.82 -7.12 12.38
C ARG A 16 -4.54 -6.50 12.90
N THR A 17 -4.57 -5.89 14.08
CA THR A 17 -3.39 -5.30 14.71
C THR A 17 -2.31 -6.34 14.94
N LYS A 18 -2.67 -7.53 15.40
CA LYS A 18 -1.74 -8.64 15.59
C LYS A 18 -1.15 -9.11 14.26
N ALA A 19 -1.97 -9.27 13.22
CA ALA A 19 -1.51 -9.70 11.91
C ALA A 19 -0.49 -8.71 11.31
N VAL A 20 -0.69 -7.41 11.48
CA VAL A 20 0.26 -6.38 11.07
C VAL A 20 1.56 -6.47 11.86
N ALA A 21 1.48 -6.58 13.19
CA ALA A 21 2.66 -6.71 14.05
C ALA A 21 3.49 -7.94 13.71
N ASP A 22 2.86 -9.09 13.53
CA ASP A 22 3.51 -10.35 13.14
C ASP A 22 4.19 -10.23 11.76
N LEU A 23 3.54 -9.56 10.80
CA LEU A 23 4.13 -9.31 9.48
C LEU A 23 5.38 -8.43 9.59
N ILE A 24 5.31 -7.32 10.31
CA ILE A 24 6.44 -6.39 10.47
C ILE A 24 7.62 -7.07 11.18
N GLU A 25 7.36 -7.84 12.23
CA GLU A 25 8.40 -8.61 12.93
C GLU A 25 9.15 -9.53 11.97
N LYS A 26 8.41 -10.31 11.16
CA LYS A 26 8.99 -11.24 10.18
C LYS A 26 9.70 -10.51 9.02
N ILE A 27 9.22 -9.36 8.59
CA ILE A 27 9.90 -8.52 7.58
C ILE A 27 11.25 -8.01 8.10
N LYS A 28 11.36 -7.77 9.39
CA LYS A 28 12.60 -7.32 10.05
C LYS A 28 13.52 -8.45 10.52
N ASP A 29 13.10 -9.70 10.35
CA ASP A 29 13.89 -10.86 10.77
C ASP A 29 15.25 -10.92 10.06
N GLY A 30 16.29 -11.35 10.76
CA GLY A 30 17.63 -11.53 10.19
C GLY A 30 17.71 -12.64 9.15
N ASN A 31 16.81 -13.62 9.20
CA ASN A 31 16.76 -14.75 8.27
C ASN A 31 16.03 -14.37 6.97
N ALA A 32 16.72 -14.52 5.84
CA ALA A 32 16.18 -14.23 4.52
C ALA A 32 14.95 -15.08 4.15
N GLU A 33 14.88 -16.33 4.60
CA GLU A 33 13.73 -17.22 4.33
C GLU A 33 12.49 -16.74 5.08
N VAL A 34 12.65 -16.29 6.32
CA VAL A 34 11.57 -15.74 7.14
C VAL A 34 11.02 -14.48 6.47
N ARG A 35 11.91 -13.55 6.06
CA ARG A 35 11.51 -12.35 5.33
C ARG A 35 10.77 -12.67 4.02
N THR A 36 11.25 -13.67 3.28
CA THR A 36 10.65 -14.08 2.01
C THR A 36 9.24 -14.64 2.21
N LYS A 37 9.04 -15.52 3.15
CA LYS A 37 7.71 -16.04 3.49
C LYS A 37 6.76 -14.94 3.92
N ALA A 38 7.27 -13.98 4.71
CA ALA A 38 6.48 -12.85 5.19
C ALA A 38 5.97 -11.96 4.03
N TRP A 39 6.85 -11.49 3.13
CA TRP A 39 6.38 -10.62 2.05
C TRP A 39 5.55 -11.37 1.01
N LEU A 40 5.76 -12.67 0.79
CA LEU A 40 4.90 -13.48 -0.08
C LEU A 40 3.45 -13.57 0.45
N GLY A 41 3.26 -13.65 1.75
CA GLY A 41 1.96 -13.73 2.41
C GLY A 41 1.30 -12.37 2.71
N ALA A 42 1.98 -11.26 2.45
CA ALA A 42 1.49 -9.93 2.85
C ALA A 42 0.16 -9.53 2.20
N GLY A 43 -0.16 -10.05 1.02
CA GLY A 43 -1.41 -9.75 0.32
C GLY A 43 -2.66 -10.06 1.15
N GLU A 44 -2.64 -11.12 1.93
CA GLU A 44 -3.76 -11.52 2.79
C GLU A 44 -3.93 -10.61 4.02
N VAL A 45 -2.83 -10.01 4.51
CA VAL A 45 -2.89 -9.02 5.59
C VAL A 45 -3.56 -7.74 5.08
N GLY A 46 -3.23 -7.31 3.87
CA GLY A 46 -3.91 -6.25 3.15
C GLY A 46 -3.64 -4.84 3.67
N TRP A 47 -4.61 -3.95 3.44
CA TRP A 47 -4.50 -2.52 3.70
C TRP A 47 -4.05 -2.12 5.12
N PRO A 48 -4.35 -2.85 6.21
CA PRO A 48 -3.91 -2.45 7.55
C PRO A 48 -2.39 -2.37 7.70
N ALA A 49 -1.64 -3.09 6.87
CA ALA A 49 -0.18 -3.10 6.93
C ALA A 49 0.49 -2.00 6.10
N VAL A 50 -0.25 -1.27 5.26
CA VAL A 50 0.32 -0.31 4.30
C VAL A 50 1.19 0.76 4.97
N SER A 51 0.68 1.43 6.01
CA SER A 51 1.41 2.50 6.70
C SER A 51 2.68 1.98 7.38
N ALA A 52 2.58 0.89 8.12
CA ALA A 52 3.72 0.30 8.83
C ALA A 52 4.81 -0.20 7.85
N LEU A 53 4.42 -0.84 6.76
CA LEU A 53 5.36 -1.28 5.74
C LEU A 53 6.05 -0.11 5.02
N ALA A 54 5.33 1.00 4.81
CA ALA A 54 5.90 2.20 4.22
C ALA A 54 7.01 2.82 5.10
N GLU A 55 6.87 2.76 6.41
CA GLU A 55 7.93 3.16 7.34
C GLU A 55 9.15 2.22 7.25
N VAL A 56 8.91 0.91 7.22
CA VAL A 56 9.98 -0.10 7.11
C VAL A 56 10.67 -0.07 5.75
N MET A 57 10.01 0.41 4.70
CA MET A 57 10.60 0.57 3.37
C MET A 57 11.81 1.53 3.37
N THR A 58 11.93 2.37 4.37
CA THR A 58 13.06 3.30 4.55
C THR A 58 14.07 2.86 5.62
N ASP A 59 14.01 1.60 6.02
CA ASP A 59 14.95 1.02 7.00
C ASP A 59 16.40 1.10 6.48
N ALA A 60 17.33 1.35 7.40
CA ALA A 60 18.76 1.40 7.08
C ALA A 60 19.32 0.06 6.57
N ASN A 61 18.71 -1.06 7.00
CA ASN A 61 19.01 -2.38 6.47
C ASN A 61 18.30 -2.56 5.11
N LEU A 62 19.07 -2.57 4.03
CA LEU A 62 18.55 -2.66 2.67
C LEU A 62 17.73 -3.93 2.41
N GLU A 63 18.06 -5.05 3.03
CA GLU A 63 17.29 -6.30 2.85
C GLU A 63 15.92 -6.22 3.53
N VAL A 64 15.85 -5.56 4.68
CA VAL A 64 14.59 -5.26 5.37
C VAL A 64 13.75 -4.28 4.54
N ALA A 65 14.36 -3.18 4.08
CA ALA A 65 13.69 -2.20 3.24
C ALA A 65 13.13 -2.81 1.95
N ARG A 66 13.88 -3.67 1.28
CA ARG A 66 13.45 -4.41 0.09
C ARG A 66 12.30 -5.37 0.37
N ALA A 67 12.35 -6.09 1.49
CA ALA A 67 11.29 -7.00 1.89
C ALA A 67 9.98 -6.25 2.17
N ALA A 68 10.05 -5.11 2.86
CA ALA A 68 8.89 -4.24 3.09
C ALA A 68 8.28 -3.71 1.79
N LYS A 69 9.12 -3.26 0.86
CA LYS A 69 8.68 -2.83 -0.47
C LYS A 69 7.98 -3.95 -1.24
N ARG A 70 8.54 -5.16 -1.23
CA ARG A 70 7.93 -6.35 -1.85
C ARG A 70 6.59 -6.69 -1.21
N ALA A 71 6.49 -6.58 0.12
CA ALA A 71 5.24 -6.79 0.84
C ALA A 71 4.15 -5.79 0.43
N LEU A 72 4.48 -4.50 0.32
CA LEU A 72 3.57 -3.47 -0.19
C LEU A 72 3.05 -3.81 -1.60
N TRP A 73 3.94 -4.18 -2.51
CA TRP A 73 3.55 -4.56 -3.86
C TRP A 73 2.71 -5.84 -3.91
N LYS A 74 2.94 -6.78 -2.99
CA LYS A 74 2.06 -7.95 -2.85
C LYS A 74 0.66 -7.55 -2.43
N ILE A 75 0.52 -6.63 -1.49
CA ILE A 75 -0.79 -6.09 -1.07
C ILE A 75 -1.50 -5.43 -2.25
N VAL A 76 -0.80 -4.57 -2.99
CA VAL A 76 -1.35 -3.86 -4.15
C VAL A 76 -1.84 -4.83 -5.23
N ARG A 77 -1.01 -5.79 -5.61
CA ARG A 77 -1.37 -6.77 -6.65
C ARG A 77 -2.48 -7.71 -6.21
N HIS A 78 -2.48 -8.11 -4.95
CA HIS A 78 -3.55 -8.93 -4.39
C HIS A 78 -4.89 -8.18 -4.40
N ALA A 79 -4.89 -6.90 -4.04
CA ALA A 79 -6.07 -6.04 -4.10
C ALA A 79 -6.55 -5.77 -5.53
N GLY A 80 -5.65 -5.77 -6.50
CA GLY A 80 -5.97 -5.57 -7.93
C GLY A 80 -6.57 -6.78 -8.64
N ARG A 81 -6.72 -7.93 -7.97
CA ARG A 81 -7.30 -9.12 -8.59
C ARG A 81 -8.79 -8.93 -8.94
N PRO A 82 -9.31 -9.62 -9.97
CA PRO A 82 -10.73 -9.54 -10.34
C PRO A 82 -11.66 -9.86 -9.17
N GLY A 83 -12.74 -9.08 -9.02
CA GLY A 83 -13.74 -9.29 -7.97
C GLY A 83 -13.38 -8.76 -6.58
N ALA A 84 -12.22 -8.12 -6.40
CA ALA A 84 -11.77 -7.57 -5.12
C ALA A 84 -11.95 -6.04 -5.02
N ASP A 85 -12.98 -5.47 -5.60
CA ASP A 85 -13.17 -4.02 -5.73
C ASP A 85 -13.14 -3.28 -4.40
N GLN A 86 -13.80 -3.82 -3.37
CA GLN A 86 -13.81 -3.20 -2.05
C GLN A 86 -12.43 -3.19 -1.38
N GLU A 87 -11.69 -4.29 -1.53
CA GLU A 87 -10.32 -4.39 -1.03
C GLU A 87 -9.39 -3.45 -1.80
N ARG A 88 -9.53 -3.37 -3.12
CA ARG A 88 -8.78 -2.45 -3.98
C ARG A 88 -8.99 -1.00 -3.55
N GLN A 89 -10.24 -0.59 -3.30
CA GLN A 89 -10.56 0.74 -2.80
C GLN A 89 -9.89 1.02 -1.45
N SER A 90 -9.96 0.08 -0.52
CA SER A 90 -9.33 0.22 0.79
C SER A 90 -7.81 0.36 0.68
N VAL A 91 -7.16 -0.48 -0.12
CA VAL A 91 -5.71 -0.39 -0.36
C VAL A 91 -5.37 0.93 -1.05
N ALA A 92 -6.10 1.34 -2.09
CA ALA A 92 -5.86 2.58 -2.82
C ALA A 92 -5.95 3.82 -1.91
N VAL A 93 -6.94 3.89 -1.02
CA VAL A 93 -7.07 4.98 -0.03
C VAL A 93 -5.86 5.03 0.90
N HIS A 94 -5.40 3.88 1.41
CA HIS A 94 -4.25 3.84 2.32
C HIS A 94 -2.93 4.14 1.61
N VAL A 95 -2.74 3.67 0.38
CA VAL A 95 -1.59 4.04 -0.46
C VAL A 95 -1.62 5.53 -0.79
N ASN A 96 -2.78 6.11 -1.08
CA ASN A 96 -2.93 7.54 -1.34
C ASN A 96 -2.52 8.39 -0.12
N SER A 97 -2.77 7.92 1.10
CA SER A 97 -2.33 8.62 2.32
C SER A 97 -0.80 8.77 2.43
N LEU A 98 -0.05 7.91 1.76
CA LEU A 98 1.41 7.99 1.69
C LEU A 98 1.93 9.15 0.81
N LEU A 99 1.06 9.81 0.06
CA LEU A 99 1.41 11.00 -0.73
C LEU A 99 1.54 12.28 0.11
N ALA A 100 1.19 12.23 1.40
CA ALA A 100 1.26 13.37 2.29
C ALA A 100 2.65 14.02 2.33
N GLY A 101 2.69 15.36 2.47
CA GLY A 101 3.91 16.15 2.34
C GLY A 101 4.98 15.88 3.42
N ASP A 102 4.59 15.28 4.55
CA ASP A 102 5.50 14.86 5.63
C ASP A 102 6.23 13.53 5.35
N LYS A 103 5.83 12.80 4.29
CA LYS A 103 6.47 11.55 3.89
C LYS A 103 7.70 11.80 3.03
N LEU A 104 8.68 10.91 3.15
CA LEU A 104 9.88 10.95 2.32
C LEU A 104 9.53 10.82 0.82
N VAL A 105 10.29 11.50 -0.03
CA VAL A 105 10.09 11.48 -1.49
C VAL A 105 10.10 10.06 -2.04
N ALA A 106 10.99 9.20 -1.55
CA ALA A 106 11.04 7.79 -1.96
C ALA A 106 9.74 7.04 -1.68
N VAL A 107 9.10 7.28 -0.51
CA VAL A 107 7.81 6.69 -0.15
C VAL A 107 6.71 7.23 -1.04
N ARG A 108 6.67 8.53 -1.26
CA ARG A 108 5.67 9.21 -2.10
C ARG A 108 5.76 8.75 -3.56
N ARG A 109 6.97 8.59 -4.08
CA ARG A 109 7.21 8.06 -5.45
C ARG A 109 6.71 6.64 -5.59
N GLU A 110 7.04 5.78 -4.65
CA GLU A 110 6.59 4.38 -4.66
C GLU A 110 5.06 4.30 -4.56
N ALA A 111 4.44 5.15 -3.73
CA ALA A 111 2.98 5.24 -3.63
C ALA A 111 2.34 5.66 -4.97
N LEU A 112 2.92 6.61 -5.68
CA LEU A 112 2.47 6.99 -7.02
C LEU A 112 2.50 5.80 -7.98
N TRP A 113 3.58 5.04 -8.00
CA TRP A 113 3.69 3.86 -8.86
C TRP A 113 2.66 2.78 -8.51
N MET A 114 2.40 2.54 -7.22
CA MET A 114 1.33 1.64 -6.78
C MET A 114 -0.04 2.12 -7.23
N LEU A 115 -0.34 3.42 -7.08
CA LEU A 115 -1.60 4.02 -7.52
C LEU A 115 -1.78 3.95 -9.03
N SER A 116 -0.71 3.91 -9.82
CA SER A 116 -0.81 3.71 -11.26
C SER A 116 -1.42 2.35 -11.64
N GLU A 117 -1.36 1.36 -10.76
CA GLU A 117 -1.94 0.03 -10.98
C GLU A 117 -3.34 -0.13 -10.41
N ILE A 118 -3.62 0.50 -9.25
CA ILE A 118 -4.88 0.32 -8.53
C ILE A 118 -5.65 1.63 -8.28
N GLY A 119 -5.15 2.76 -8.80
CA GLY A 119 -5.77 4.06 -8.56
C GLY A 119 -7.19 4.14 -9.14
N GLU A 120 -8.02 4.92 -8.47
CA GLU A 120 -9.42 5.14 -8.81
C GLU A 120 -9.72 6.63 -8.97
N LYS A 121 -10.85 6.94 -9.62
CA LYS A 121 -11.28 8.31 -9.94
C LYS A 121 -11.27 9.26 -8.73
N GLY A 122 -11.64 8.78 -7.55
CA GLY A 122 -11.66 9.58 -6.32
C GLY A 122 -10.28 10.05 -5.84
N LEU A 123 -9.20 9.49 -6.37
CA LEU A 123 -7.82 9.78 -5.95
C LEU A 123 -7.06 10.70 -6.91
N ILE A 124 -7.69 11.16 -7.99
CA ILE A 124 -7.06 12.01 -9.02
C ILE A 124 -6.59 13.34 -8.45
N LYS A 125 -7.41 14.00 -7.62
CA LYS A 125 -7.09 15.32 -7.08
C LYS A 125 -5.80 15.38 -6.26
N PRO A 126 -5.54 14.47 -5.30
CA PRO A 126 -4.26 14.42 -4.60
C PRO A 126 -3.06 14.20 -5.53
N ILE A 127 -3.22 13.36 -6.54
CA ILE A 127 -2.15 13.06 -7.51
C ILE A 127 -1.89 14.31 -8.37
N ALA A 128 -2.92 14.96 -8.88
CA ALA A 128 -2.81 16.18 -9.68
C ALA A 128 -2.11 17.31 -8.90
N GLY A 129 -2.31 17.41 -7.59
CA GLY A 129 -1.61 18.36 -6.74
C GLY A 129 -0.09 18.21 -6.75
N LEU A 130 0.43 17.04 -7.15
CA LEU A 130 1.87 16.79 -7.24
C LEU A 130 2.50 17.18 -8.57
N LEU A 131 1.70 17.59 -9.57
CA LEU A 131 2.22 18.06 -10.86
C LEU A 131 3.10 19.30 -10.74
N THR A 132 2.95 20.09 -9.68
CA THR A 132 3.79 21.25 -9.38
C THR A 132 5.02 20.91 -8.53
N ASN A 133 5.13 19.68 -8.04
CA ASN A 133 6.26 19.22 -7.23
C ASN A 133 7.44 18.83 -8.13
N LYS A 134 8.59 19.48 -7.97
CA LYS A 134 9.77 19.27 -8.82
C LYS A 134 10.28 17.83 -8.86
N GLU A 135 10.14 17.10 -7.75
CA GLU A 135 10.68 15.74 -7.61
C GLU A 135 9.69 14.65 -8.02
N LEU A 136 8.38 14.95 -8.00
CA LEU A 136 7.31 13.96 -8.19
C LEU A 136 6.40 14.24 -9.40
N ARG A 137 6.56 15.37 -10.08
CA ARG A 137 5.66 15.78 -11.18
C ARG A 137 5.59 14.77 -12.32
N GLU A 138 6.72 14.17 -12.69
CA GLU A 138 6.75 13.20 -13.78
C GLU A 138 6.10 11.87 -13.36
N ASP A 139 6.32 11.45 -12.11
CA ASP A 139 5.64 10.29 -11.55
C ASP A 139 4.13 10.52 -11.47
N ALA A 140 3.70 11.70 -11.02
CA ALA A 140 2.28 12.08 -10.96
C ALA A 140 1.64 12.12 -12.35
N ARG A 141 2.33 12.69 -13.34
CA ARG A 141 1.87 12.71 -14.73
C ARG A 141 1.68 11.29 -15.27
N MET A 142 2.67 10.43 -15.08
CA MET A 142 2.60 9.02 -15.50
C MET A 142 1.39 8.31 -14.90
N VAL A 143 1.11 8.54 -13.61
CA VAL A 143 -0.07 7.93 -12.96
C VAL A 143 -1.37 8.40 -13.60
N LEU A 144 -1.52 9.71 -13.81
CA LEU A 144 -2.72 10.28 -14.44
C LEU A 144 -2.92 9.76 -15.86
N GLU A 145 -1.84 9.67 -16.65
CA GLU A 145 -1.88 9.10 -18.00
C GLU A 145 -2.29 7.62 -17.97
N ARG A 146 -1.81 6.84 -17.00
CA ARG A 146 -2.14 5.42 -16.87
C ARG A 146 -3.58 5.18 -16.43
N ILE A 147 -4.12 5.98 -15.51
CA ILE A 147 -5.54 5.93 -15.15
C ILE A 147 -6.40 6.23 -16.38
N GLY A 148 -6.02 7.23 -17.17
CA GLY A 148 -6.48 7.46 -18.54
C GLY A 148 -7.97 7.79 -18.68
N ASP A 149 -8.70 8.04 -17.60
CA ASP A 149 -10.08 8.47 -17.67
C ASP A 149 -10.19 9.99 -17.96
N LYS A 150 -11.39 10.43 -18.28
CA LYS A 150 -11.63 11.85 -18.64
C LYS A 150 -11.18 12.82 -17.55
N ALA A 151 -11.35 12.46 -16.28
CA ALA A 151 -10.99 13.33 -15.17
C ALA A 151 -9.46 13.39 -14.96
N SER A 152 -8.76 12.27 -15.10
CA SER A 152 -7.30 12.22 -14.99
C SER A 152 -6.62 12.96 -16.14
N LEU A 153 -7.11 12.80 -17.37
CA LEU A 153 -6.57 13.51 -18.53
C LEU A 153 -6.85 15.01 -18.47
N ALA A 154 -7.98 15.43 -17.92
CA ALA A 154 -8.30 16.85 -17.73
C ALA A 154 -7.45 17.51 -16.62
N ALA A 155 -6.80 16.74 -15.75
CA ALA A 155 -5.92 17.24 -14.70
C ALA A 155 -4.48 17.48 -15.17
N LEU A 156 -4.09 16.97 -16.35
CA LEU A 156 -2.79 17.18 -16.98
C LEU A 156 -2.65 18.56 -17.62
#